data_a7215c6de3e3bdde8642895e930c37be
#
_entry.id   a7215c6de3e3bdde8642895e930c37be
#
_cell.length_a   1.000
_cell.length_b   1.000
_cell.length_c   1.000
_cell.angle_alpha   90.00
_cell.angle_beta   90.00
_cell.angle_gamma   90.00
#
_symmetry.space_group_name_H-M   'P 1'
#
loop_
_entity.id
_entity.type
_entity.pdbx_description
1 polymer ?
#
loop_
_entity_poly.entity_id
_entity_poly.type
_entity_poly.pdbx_seq_one_letter_code
_entity_poly.pdbx_strand_id
1 'polypeptide(L)'
;MTDGAKRSHIDIIYDILSVLRDKKDPVVPTHLLYKSNLSHDRLKKYVEELGQKGFIQEVADKRGKKRYQLTEAGYKFLQGFGQLREFTKSFGL
;
A
#
# COMPACT_ATOMS: atom_id res chain seq x y z
N MET A 1 -4.40 -4.28 23.34
CA MET A 1 -3.92 -5.05 22.22
C MET A 1 -3.74 -4.17 20.98
N THR A 2 -2.69 -4.32 20.32
CA THR A 2 -2.44 -3.47 19.20
C THR A 2 -2.90 -4.14 17.92
N ASP A 3 -3.61 -3.41 17.14
CA ASP A 3 -4.04 -3.90 15.86
C ASP A 3 -2.88 -4.10 14.91
N GLY A 4 -1.79 -3.35 15.10
CA GLY A 4 -0.63 -3.49 14.28
C GLY A 4 -0.12 -4.92 14.27
N ALA A 5 -0.10 -5.56 15.43
CA ALA A 5 0.37 -6.93 15.54
C ALA A 5 -0.64 -7.92 14.99
N LYS A 6 -1.87 -7.49 14.79
CA LYS A 6 -2.95 -8.36 14.35
C LYS A 6 -3.42 -8.05 12.94
N ARG A 7 -2.79 -7.12 12.26
CA ARG A 7 -3.18 -6.82 10.88
C ARG A 7 -2.93 -8.03 10.00
N SER A 8 -3.90 -8.38 9.19
CA SER A 8 -3.75 -9.47 8.24
C SER A 8 -2.89 -9.02 7.07
N HIS A 9 -2.44 -9.99 6.29
CA HIS A 9 -1.67 -9.71 5.08
C HIS A 9 -2.40 -8.72 4.17
N ILE A 10 -3.70 -8.97 3.94
CA ILE A 10 -4.47 -8.12 3.04
C ILE A 10 -4.69 -6.72 3.63
N ASP A 11 -4.81 -6.61 4.95
CA ASP A 11 -4.94 -5.30 5.58
C ASP A 11 -3.69 -4.47 5.38
N ILE A 12 -2.54 -5.09 5.49
CA ILE A 12 -1.26 -4.40 5.30
C ILE A 12 -1.14 -3.93 3.85
N ILE A 13 -1.52 -4.78 2.90
CA ILE A 13 -1.51 -4.41 1.49
C ILE A 13 -2.42 -3.20 1.26
N TYR A 14 -3.62 -3.24 1.82
CA TYR A 14 -4.56 -2.14 1.68
C TYR A 14 -3.96 -0.84 2.24
N ASP A 15 -3.32 -0.91 3.40
CA ASP A 15 -2.71 0.26 4.01
C ASP A 15 -1.60 0.83 3.13
N ILE A 16 -0.72 -0.02 2.61
CA ILE A 16 0.38 0.44 1.75
C ILE A 16 -0.17 1.12 0.50
N LEU A 17 -1.11 0.48 -0.17
CA LEU A 17 -1.66 1.02 -1.40
C LEU A 17 -2.44 2.31 -1.14
N SER A 18 -3.08 2.40 0.03
CA SER A 18 -3.83 3.61 0.39
C SER A 18 -2.90 4.81 0.58
N VAL A 19 -1.72 4.60 1.14
CA VAL A 19 -0.74 5.69 1.27
C VAL A 19 -0.38 6.22 -0.12
N LEU A 20 -0.16 5.32 -1.07
CA LEU A 20 0.19 5.73 -2.43
C LEU A 20 -0.97 6.42 -3.13
N ARG A 21 -2.19 5.96 -2.89
CA ARG A 21 -3.37 6.61 -3.47
C ARG A 21 -3.54 8.03 -2.98
N ASP A 22 -3.28 8.26 -1.70
CA ASP A 22 -3.56 9.55 -1.06
C ASP A 22 -2.53 10.61 -1.43
N LYS A 23 -1.42 10.22 -2.04
CA LYS A 23 -0.42 11.17 -2.50
C LYS A 23 -0.54 11.32 -4.01
N LYS A 24 -0.51 12.58 -4.47
CA LYS A 24 -0.54 12.84 -5.91
C LYS A 24 0.75 12.43 -6.59
N ASP A 25 1.86 12.71 -5.92
CA ASP A 25 3.18 12.44 -6.49
C ASP A 25 3.71 11.12 -5.97
N PRO A 26 4.64 10.51 -6.70
CA PRO A 26 5.27 9.27 -6.23
C PRO A 26 5.89 9.47 -4.85
N VAL A 27 5.86 8.42 -4.06
CA VAL A 27 6.18 8.45 -2.63
C VAL A 27 7.58 7.91 -2.37
N VAL A 28 8.37 8.65 -1.59
CA VAL A 28 9.71 8.18 -1.21
C VAL A 28 9.58 6.99 -0.25
N PRO A 29 10.53 6.06 -0.29
CA PRO A 29 10.46 4.87 0.56
C PRO A 29 10.33 5.17 2.04
N THR A 30 11.03 6.19 2.54
CA THR A 30 10.97 6.51 3.96
C THR A 30 9.59 6.97 4.40
N HIS A 31 8.90 7.72 3.54
CA HIS A 31 7.53 8.14 3.85
C HIS A 31 6.59 6.93 3.91
N LEU A 32 6.75 6.02 2.95
CA LEU A 32 5.94 4.81 2.92
C LEU A 32 6.20 3.95 4.16
N LEU A 33 7.47 3.83 4.53
CA LEU A 33 7.86 3.08 5.72
C LEU A 33 7.20 3.65 6.97
N TYR A 34 7.29 4.97 7.11
CA TYR A 34 6.74 5.65 8.28
C TYR A 34 5.21 5.48 8.34
N LYS A 35 4.55 5.68 7.22
CA LYS A 35 3.09 5.65 7.20
C LYS A 35 2.52 4.23 7.33
N SER A 36 3.22 3.24 6.83
CA SER A 36 2.72 1.87 6.87
C SER A 36 2.95 1.21 8.22
N ASN A 37 3.79 1.81 9.05
CA ASN A 37 4.08 1.29 10.39
C ASN A 37 4.62 -0.13 10.36
N LEU A 38 5.52 -0.38 9.43
CA LEU A 38 6.17 -1.68 9.26
C LEU A 38 7.67 -1.54 9.50
N SER A 39 8.32 -2.65 9.82
CA SER A 39 9.78 -2.66 9.82
C SER A 39 10.27 -2.54 8.38
N HIS A 40 11.52 -2.12 8.25
CA HIS A 40 12.13 -1.96 6.94
C HIS A 40 12.09 -3.28 6.14
N ASP A 41 12.43 -4.39 6.79
CA ASP A 41 12.47 -5.68 6.11
C ASP A 41 11.08 -6.14 5.67
N ARG A 42 10.08 -5.92 6.51
CA ARG A 42 8.72 -6.30 6.16
C ARG A 42 8.20 -5.46 5.00
N LEU A 43 8.42 -4.15 5.05
CA LEU A 43 7.98 -3.29 3.96
C LEU A 43 8.63 -3.72 2.65
N LYS A 44 9.92 -4.03 2.69
CA LYS A 44 10.63 -4.45 1.49
C LYS A 44 9.98 -5.66 0.84
N LYS A 45 9.60 -6.65 1.65
CA LYS A 45 8.94 -7.84 1.14
C LYS A 45 7.59 -7.53 0.50
N TYR A 46 6.80 -6.66 1.16
CA TYR A 46 5.51 -6.27 0.60
C TYR A 46 5.66 -5.50 -0.69
N VAL A 47 6.62 -4.59 -0.73
CA VAL A 47 6.85 -3.79 -1.95
C VAL A 47 7.26 -4.69 -3.11
N GLU A 48 8.11 -5.68 -2.85
CA GLU A 48 8.50 -6.62 -3.89
C GLU A 48 7.30 -7.41 -4.40
N GLU A 49 6.49 -7.90 -3.48
CA GLU A 49 5.29 -8.65 -3.87
C GLU A 49 4.33 -7.80 -4.69
N LEU A 50 4.06 -6.59 -4.23
CA LEU A 50 3.11 -5.71 -4.91
C LEU A 50 3.63 -5.27 -6.26
N GLY A 51 4.95 -5.08 -6.38
CA GLY A 51 5.56 -4.77 -7.67
C GLY A 51 5.41 -5.92 -8.65
N GLN A 52 5.63 -7.15 -8.18
CA GLN A 52 5.49 -8.32 -9.03
C GLN A 52 4.05 -8.51 -9.49
N LYS A 53 3.09 -8.16 -8.65
CA LYS A 53 1.68 -8.26 -9.02
C LYS A 53 1.21 -7.08 -9.88
N GLY A 54 2.07 -6.09 -10.08
CA GLY A 54 1.73 -4.97 -10.93
C GLY A 54 0.86 -3.92 -10.28
N PHE A 55 0.75 -3.93 -8.96
CA PHE A 55 -0.07 -2.95 -8.24
C PHE A 55 0.67 -1.65 -7.95
N ILE A 56 1.99 -1.72 -7.89
CA ILE A 56 2.83 -0.54 -7.70
C ILE A 56 3.98 -0.60 -8.68
N GLN A 57 4.59 0.55 -8.92
CA GLN A 57 5.78 0.60 -9.76
C GLN A 57 6.79 1.56 -9.14
N GLU A 58 8.06 1.29 -9.41
CA GLU A 58 9.15 2.18 -9.05
C GLU A 58 9.35 3.19 -10.14
N VAL A 59 9.53 4.44 -9.74
CA VAL A 59 9.90 5.49 -10.68
C VAL A 59 11.06 6.27 -10.09
N ALA A 60 11.87 6.87 -10.93
CA ALA A 60 12.97 7.72 -10.49
C ALA A 60 12.53 9.18 -10.58
N ASP A 61 12.84 9.94 -9.52
CA ASP A 61 12.53 11.37 -9.56
C ASP A 61 13.62 12.09 -10.36
N LYS A 62 13.57 13.42 -10.39
CA LYS A 62 14.51 14.23 -11.17
C LYS A 62 15.95 14.02 -10.75
N ARG A 63 16.16 13.63 -9.50
CA ARG A 63 17.50 13.38 -8.96
C ARG A 63 17.92 11.92 -9.10
N GLY A 64 17.08 11.10 -9.72
CA GLY A 64 17.34 9.68 -9.88
C GLY A 64 17.00 8.87 -8.63
N LYS A 65 16.35 9.46 -7.64
CA LYS A 65 15.99 8.74 -6.44
C LYS A 65 14.72 7.92 -6.65
N LYS A 66 14.71 6.76 -6.04
CA LYS A 66 13.59 5.83 -6.15
C LYS A 66 12.36 6.34 -5.43
N ARG A 67 11.21 6.20 -6.08
CA ARG A 67 9.92 6.49 -5.49
C ARG A 67 8.93 5.42 -5.94
N TYR A 68 7.84 5.30 -5.21
CA TYR A 68 6.81 4.31 -5.51
C TYR A 68 5.52 5.00 -5.91
N GLN A 69 4.81 4.38 -6.83
CA GLN A 69 3.59 4.95 -7.40
C GLN A 69 2.58 3.83 -7.62
N LEU A 70 1.32 4.15 -7.37
CA LEU A 70 0.24 3.21 -7.61
C LEU A 70 0.00 3.09 -9.10
N THR A 71 -0.23 1.87 -9.56
CA THR A 71 -0.61 1.63 -10.96
C THR A 71 -2.11 1.64 -11.10
N GLU A 72 -2.60 1.59 -12.34
CA GLU A 72 -4.03 1.47 -12.58
C GLU A 72 -4.59 0.20 -11.93
N ALA A 73 -3.86 -0.91 -12.05
CA ALA A 73 -4.27 -2.15 -11.41
C ALA A 73 -4.34 -2.01 -9.90
N GLY A 74 -3.40 -1.26 -9.32
CA GLY A 74 -3.43 -0.98 -7.89
C GLY A 74 -4.66 -0.18 -7.48
N TYR A 75 -5.03 0.81 -8.28
CA TYR A 75 -6.24 1.58 -8.04
C TYR A 75 -7.48 0.68 -8.08
N LYS A 76 -7.56 -0.18 -9.06
CA LYS A 76 -8.70 -1.08 -9.20
C LYS A 76 -8.79 -2.03 -8.02
N PHE A 77 -7.63 -2.53 -7.57
CA PHE A 77 -7.62 -3.41 -6.40
C PHE A 77 -8.12 -2.67 -5.16
N LEU A 78 -7.62 -1.46 -4.93
CA LEU A 78 -8.05 -0.66 -3.79
C LEU A 78 -9.55 -0.39 -3.83
N GLN A 79 -10.04 -0.03 -4.98
CA GLN A 79 -11.45 0.29 -5.13
C GLN A 79 -12.31 -0.93 -4.81
N GLY A 80 -11.97 -2.08 -5.38
CA GLY A 80 -12.74 -3.29 -5.15
C GLY A 80 -12.69 -3.75 -3.70
N PHE A 81 -11.49 -3.74 -3.12
CA PHE A 81 -11.34 -4.16 -1.74
C PHE A 81 -12.03 -3.19 -0.78
N GLY A 82 -11.94 -1.89 -1.06
CA GLY A 82 -12.63 -0.89 -0.26
C GLY A 82 -14.13 -1.06 -0.27
N GLN A 83 -14.68 -1.35 -1.45
CA GLN A 83 -16.11 -1.60 -1.57
C GLN A 83 -16.53 -2.84 -0.79
N LEU A 84 -15.72 -3.89 -0.85
CA LEU A 84 -16.00 -5.10 -0.09
C LEU A 84 -15.98 -4.82 1.41
N ARG A 85 -15.03 -4.05 1.88
CA ARG A 85 -14.97 -3.71 3.30
C ARG A 85 -16.19 -2.92 3.74
N GLU A 86 -16.61 -1.95 2.94
CA GLU A 86 -17.82 -1.19 3.25
C GLU A 86 -19.04 -2.08 3.28
N PHE A 87 -19.13 -2.98 2.32
CA PHE A 87 -20.23 -3.92 2.27
C PHE A 87 -20.30 -4.79 3.53
N THR A 88 -19.15 -5.35 3.93
CA THR A 88 -19.13 -6.21 5.11
C THR A 88 -19.44 -5.42 6.38
N LYS A 89 -18.97 -4.18 6.46
CA LYS A 89 -19.25 -3.32 7.61
C LYS A 89 -20.73 -3.04 7.76
N SER A 90 -21.43 -2.88 6.64
CA SER A 90 -22.86 -2.61 6.70
C SER A 90 -23.65 -3.78 7.29
N PHE A 91 -23.05 -4.95 7.33
CA PHE A 91 -23.64 -6.14 7.95
C PHE A 91 -23.09 -6.42 9.33
N GLY A 92 -22.29 -5.52 9.87
CA GLY A 92 -21.71 -5.69 11.20
C GLY A 92 -20.54 -6.66 11.26
N LEU A 93 -19.90 -6.91 10.13
CA LEU A 93 -18.79 -7.87 10.07
C LEU A 93 -17.39 -7.22 10.01
#